data_c12723f7397242afacedacd9fc027e62
#
_entry.id   c12723f7397242afacedacd9fc027e62
#
_cell.length_a   1.000
_cell.length_b   1.000
_cell.length_c   1.000
_cell.angle_alpha   90.00
_cell.angle_beta   90.00
_cell.angle_gamma   90.00
#
_symmetry.space_group_name_H-M   'P 1'
#
loop_
_entity.id
_entity.type
_entity.pdbx_description
1 polymer ?
#
loop_
_entity_poly.entity_id
_entity_poly.type
_entity_poly.pdbx_seq_one_letter_code
_entity_poly.pdbx_strand_id
1 'polypeptide(L)'
;MSEVINFAEKLSRFSSLWEPKIVAEMNDYQFKLVKVKGEFIRHQHDDTDEVFIVLEGTLFIDFDHERKSLSAGEMIVVPKGVNHRPSSEDECHILLVEPSGVVNTGDAGGDLTTPNDAWI
;
A
#
# COMPACT_ATOMS: atom_id res chain seq x y z
N MET A 1 13.41 13.26 18.36
CA MET A 1 14.12 12.00 18.69
C MET A 1 13.56 10.87 17.85
N SER A 2 14.43 10.06 17.30
CA SER A 2 14.01 8.97 16.42
C SER A 2 13.61 7.73 17.24
N GLU A 3 12.45 7.17 16.96
CA GLU A 3 11.95 5.97 17.59
C GLU A 3 12.17 4.77 16.65
N VAL A 4 12.45 3.61 17.25
CA VAL A 4 12.46 2.36 16.49
C VAL A 4 11.02 1.92 16.25
N ILE A 5 10.69 1.65 14.99
CA ILE A 5 9.36 1.23 14.58
C ILE A 5 9.40 -0.27 14.30
N ASN A 6 8.58 -1.01 15.03
CA ASN A 6 8.43 -2.45 14.85
C ASN A 6 7.16 -2.70 14.06
N PHE A 7 7.28 -3.23 12.86
CA PHE A 7 6.14 -3.43 11.97
C PHE A 7 5.14 -4.44 12.55
N ALA A 8 5.61 -5.52 13.14
CA ALA A 8 4.72 -6.52 13.73
C ALA A 8 3.89 -5.94 14.87
N GLU A 9 4.51 -5.09 15.70
CA GLU A 9 3.82 -4.41 16.80
C GLU A 9 2.77 -3.45 16.27
N LYS A 10 3.12 -2.64 15.25
CA LYS A 10 2.16 -1.72 14.63
C LYS A 10 1.02 -2.46 13.95
N LEU A 11 1.31 -3.54 13.22
CA LEU A 11 0.29 -4.37 12.60
C LEU A 11 -0.67 -4.99 13.61
N SER A 12 -0.23 -5.27 14.83
CA SER A 12 -1.09 -5.80 15.88
C SER A 12 -2.16 -4.81 16.37
N ARG A 13 -2.04 -3.54 16.02
CA ARG A 13 -2.94 -2.48 16.49
C ARG A 13 -4.20 -2.28 15.64
N PHE A 14 -4.29 -2.92 14.49
CA PHE A 14 -5.44 -2.75 13.61
C PHE A 14 -5.76 -4.03 12.85
N SER A 15 -7.00 -4.13 12.37
CA SER A 15 -7.47 -5.30 11.59
C SER A 15 -8.16 -4.89 10.29
N SER A 16 -8.37 -3.59 10.08
CA SER A 16 -9.03 -3.10 8.86
C SER A 16 -8.23 -3.46 7.61
N LEU A 17 -8.95 -3.82 6.55
CA LEU A 17 -8.35 -4.15 5.25
C LEU A 17 -8.40 -2.94 4.33
N TRP A 18 -7.36 -2.78 3.52
CA TRP A 18 -7.26 -1.72 2.50
C TRP A 18 -7.30 -0.30 3.06
N GLU A 19 -6.95 -0.12 4.33
CA GLU A 19 -6.87 1.18 4.99
C GLU A 19 -5.44 1.46 5.42
N PRO A 20 -4.68 2.23 4.67
CA PRO A 20 -3.28 2.53 4.99
C PRO A 20 -3.15 3.26 6.33
N LYS A 21 -2.15 2.86 7.11
CA LYS A 21 -1.81 3.45 8.40
C LYS A 21 -0.38 3.98 8.35
N ILE A 22 -0.21 5.27 8.57
CA ILE A 22 1.11 5.91 8.54
C ILE A 22 1.88 5.53 9.79
N VAL A 23 3.12 5.05 9.61
CA VAL A 23 4.01 4.71 10.74
C VAL A 23 5.25 5.61 10.79
N ALA A 24 5.62 6.26 9.71
CA ALA A 24 6.81 7.11 9.64
C ALA A 24 6.73 8.06 8.45
N GLU A 25 7.53 9.09 8.53
CA GLU A 25 7.77 10.02 7.41
C GLU A 25 9.27 10.24 7.23
N MET A 26 9.67 10.42 5.97
CA MET A 26 11.00 10.85 5.61
C MET A 26 10.87 11.90 4.50
N ASN A 27 11.30 13.13 4.78
CA ASN A 27 11.05 14.27 3.90
C ASN A 27 9.54 14.43 3.68
N ASP A 28 9.06 14.44 2.46
CA ASP A 28 7.63 14.46 2.14
C ASP A 28 7.05 13.08 1.84
N TYR A 29 7.82 12.01 2.11
CA TYR A 29 7.38 10.63 1.91
C TYR A 29 6.83 10.03 3.18
N GLN A 30 5.80 9.21 3.03
CA GLN A 30 5.18 8.47 4.14
C GLN A 30 5.36 6.97 3.95
N PHE A 31 5.59 6.29 5.07
CA PHE A 31 5.64 4.83 5.16
C PHE A 31 4.33 4.36 5.77
N LYS A 32 3.59 3.53 5.05
CA LYS A 32 2.24 3.12 5.45
C LYS A 32 2.14 1.60 5.49
N LEU A 33 1.62 1.07 6.61
CA LEU A 33 1.28 -0.34 6.71
C LEU A 33 -0.16 -0.55 6.26
N VAL A 34 -0.37 -1.61 5.49
CA VAL A 34 -1.70 -1.97 4.99
C VAL A 34 -1.88 -3.48 5.10
N LYS A 35 -3.03 -3.90 5.61
CA LYS A 35 -3.48 -5.27 5.53
C LYS A 35 -4.41 -5.39 4.34
N VAL A 36 -4.20 -6.39 3.51
CA VAL A 36 -4.97 -6.57 2.27
C VAL A 36 -5.46 -8.01 2.16
N LYS A 37 -6.64 -8.18 1.57
CA LYS A 37 -7.22 -9.48 1.23
C LYS A 37 -8.30 -9.23 0.18
N GLY A 38 -8.40 -10.11 -0.80
CA GLY A 38 -9.31 -9.94 -1.92
C GLY A 38 -8.76 -8.95 -2.95
N GLU A 39 -9.64 -8.39 -3.73
CA GLU A 39 -9.29 -7.48 -4.82
C GLU A 39 -9.50 -6.03 -4.41
N PHE A 40 -8.56 -5.17 -4.77
CA PHE A 40 -8.74 -3.74 -4.69
C PHE A 40 -9.31 -3.22 -6.02
N ILE A 41 -9.54 -1.90 -6.10
CA ILE A 41 -10.00 -1.26 -7.33
C ILE A 41 -8.82 -1.04 -8.28
N ARG A 42 -9.07 -1.15 -9.59
CA ARG A 42 -8.09 -0.78 -10.61
C ARG A 42 -8.00 0.74 -10.66
N HIS A 43 -6.79 1.27 -10.58
CA HIS A 43 -6.55 2.71 -10.49
C HIS A 43 -5.13 3.07 -10.91
N GLN A 44 -4.84 4.35 -10.97
CA GLN A 44 -3.51 4.88 -11.17
C GLN A 44 -3.31 6.14 -10.32
N HIS A 45 -2.06 6.45 -10.02
CA HIS A 45 -1.67 7.71 -9.40
C HIS A 45 -1.02 8.57 -10.48
N ASP A 46 -1.63 9.70 -10.82
CA ASP A 46 -1.20 10.50 -11.97
C ASP A 46 0.10 11.25 -11.73
N ASP A 47 0.38 11.59 -10.48
CA ASP A 47 1.46 12.54 -10.13
C ASP A 47 2.64 11.90 -9.42
N THR A 48 2.60 10.64 -9.04
CA THR A 48 3.64 10.01 -8.25
C THR A 48 3.79 8.51 -8.51
N ASP A 49 5.02 8.04 -8.31
CA ASP A 49 5.30 6.60 -8.21
C ASP A 49 4.81 6.08 -6.86
N GLU A 50 4.63 4.77 -6.77
CA GLU A 50 4.22 4.10 -5.54
C GLU A 50 5.07 2.86 -5.33
N VAL A 51 5.57 2.65 -4.11
CA VAL A 51 6.36 1.46 -3.77
C VAL A 51 5.52 0.51 -2.94
N PHE A 52 5.49 -0.76 -3.35
CA PHE A 52 4.90 -1.87 -2.60
C PHE A 52 6.01 -2.77 -2.09
N ILE A 53 6.05 -3.02 -0.79
CA ILE A 53 6.97 -3.96 -0.16
C ILE A 53 6.13 -4.98 0.58
N VAL A 54 6.30 -6.27 0.28
CA VAL A 54 5.54 -7.33 0.96
C VAL A 54 6.30 -7.77 2.21
N LEU A 55 5.62 -7.73 3.35
CA LEU A 55 6.15 -8.15 4.65
C LEU A 55 5.71 -9.57 4.99
N GLU A 56 4.49 -9.95 4.64
CA GLU A 56 3.92 -11.27 4.91
C GLU A 56 2.86 -11.60 3.86
N GLY A 57 2.85 -12.84 3.40
CA GLY A 57 1.88 -13.30 2.41
C GLY A 57 2.34 -13.07 0.98
N THR A 58 1.40 -13.07 0.06
CA THR A 58 1.65 -12.89 -1.38
C THR A 58 0.70 -11.83 -1.92
N LEU A 59 1.28 -10.85 -2.59
CA LEU A 59 0.54 -9.78 -3.26
C LEU A 59 0.62 -9.99 -4.77
N PHE A 60 -0.53 -9.87 -5.44
CA PHE A 60 -0.59 -9.79 -6.90
C PHE A 60 -0.87 -8.36 -7.31
N ILE A 61 -0.23 -7.91 -8.37
CA ILE A 61 -0.54 -6.61 -8.99
C ILE A 61 -0.82 -6.87 -10.46
N ASP A 62 -2.05 -6.60 -10.88
CA ASP A 62 -2.47 -6.73 -12.26
C ASP A 62 -2.27 -5.41 -12.98
N PHE A 63 -1.43 -5.45 -14.01
CA PHE A 63 -1.27 -4.39 -14.99
C PHE A 63 -2.15 -4.67 -16.21
N ASP A 64 -2.12 -3.80 -17.22
CA ASP A 64 -2.99 -3.97 -18.39
C ASP A 64 -2.70 -5.28 -19.15
N HIS A 65 -1.44 -5.71 -19.21
CA HIS A 65 -1.03 -6.84 -20.01
C HIS A 65 -0.30 -7.94 -19.25
N GLU A 66 -0.14 -7.80 -17.94
CA GLU A 66 0.56 -8.81 -17.13
C GLU A 66 0.16 -8.74 -15.67
N ARG A 67 0.41 -9.83 -14.96
CA ARG A 67 0.29 -9.89 -13.49
C ARG A 67 1.66 -10.11 -12.89
N LYS A 68 2.02 -9.32 -11.89
CA LYS A 68 3.21 -9.54 -11.08
C LYS A 68 2.81 -10.16 -9.74
N SER A 69 3.66 -11.02 -9.24
CA SER A 69 3.49 -11.68 -7.94
C SER A 69 4.68 -11.33 -7.04
N LEU A 70 4.39 -10.89 -5.83
CA LEU A 70 5.40 -10.53 -4.84
C LEU A 70 5.19 -11.36 -3.58
N SER A 71 6.27 -11.97 -3.10
CA SER A 71 6.29 -12.67 -1.82
C SER A 71 6.99 -11.83 -0.76
N ALA A 72 6.93 -12.26 0.50
CA ALA A 72 7.58 -11.57 1.62
C ALA A 72 9.06 -11.30 1.31
N GLY A 73 9.50 -10.08 1.55
CA GLY A 73 10.86 -9.62 1.25
C GLY A 73 11.05 -9.09 -0.17
N GLU A 74 10.00 -9.04 -0.98
CA GLU A 74 10.05 -8.50 -2.34
C GLU A 74 9.34 -7.16 -2.44
N MET A 75 9.78 -6.34 -3.39
CA MET A 75 9.18 -5.03 -3.64
C MET A 75 9.03 -4.76 -5.13
N ILE A 76 8.14 -3.84 -5.45
CA ILE A 76 7.96 -3.31 -6.80
C ILE A 76 7.71 -1.81 -6.72
N VAL A 77 8.20 -1.08 -7.73
CA VAL A 77 7.86 0.32 -7.93
C VAL A 77 6.85 0.40 -9.06
N VAL A 78 5.67 0.95 -8.77
CA VAL A 78 4.65 1.22 -9.78
C VAL A 78 4.82 2.69 -10.22
N PRO A 79 5.23 2.94 -11.47
CA PRO A 79 5.43 4.31 -11.94
C PRO A 79 4.12 5.09 -12.00
N LYS A 80 4.23 6.40 -11.87
CA LYS A 80 3.08 7.30 -12.03
C LYS A 80 2.40 7.06 -13.38
N GLY A 81 1.09 7.18 -13.40
CA GLY A 81 0.28 7.00 -14.59
C GLY A 81 0.06 5.56 -15.02
N VAL A 82 0.64 4.58 -14.33
CA VAL A 82 0.47 3.16 -14.67
C VAL A 82 -0.75 2.60 -13.95
N ASN A 83 -1.72 2.14 -14.74
CA ASN A 83 -2.94 1.55 -14.22
C ASN A 83 -2.67 0.18 -13.63
N HIS A 84 -3.18 -0.08 -12.42
CA HIS A 84 -2.91 -1.33 -11.72
C HIS A 84 -4.03 -1.69 -10.73
N ARG A 85 -4.10 -2.98 -10.38
CA ARG A 85 -5.04 -3.49 -9.38
C ARG A 85 -4.31 -4.46 -8.46
N PRO A 86 -4.08 -4.10 -7.19
CA PRO A 86 -3.54 -5.04 -6.21
C PRO A 86 -4.62 -6.01 -5.73
N SER A 87 -4.20 -7.24 -5.42
CA SER A 87 -5.06 -8.28 -4.86
C SER A 87 -4.26 -9.29 -4.06
N SER A 88 -4.95 -10.04 -3.23
CA SER A 88 -4.34 -11.14 -2.47
C SER A 88 -5.42 -12.18 -2.16
N GLU A 89 -5.09 -13.48 -2.30
CA GLU A 89 -6.03 -14.54 -1.99
C GLU A 89 -6.24 -14.66 -0.48
N ASP A 90 -5.14 -14.65 0.27
CA ASP A 90 -5.15 -14.65 1.74
C ASP A 90 -4.69 -13.29 2.26
N GLU A 91 -4.85 -13.06 3.57
CA GLU A 91 -4.40 -11.82 4.15
C GLU A 91 -2.90 -11.61 3.92
N CYS A 92 -2.54 -10.44 3.41
CA CYS A 92 -1.19 -10.04 3.10
C CYS A 92 -0.90 -8.71 3.80
N HIS A 93 0.31 -8.56 4.32
CA HIS A 93 0.74 -7.33 4.98
C HIS A 93 1.80 -6.67 4.13
N ILE A 94 1.58 -5.41 3.80
CA ILE A 94 2.46 -4.64 2.93
C ILE A 94 2.87 -3.32 3.57
N LEU A 95 4.02 -2.82 3.12
CA LEU A 95 4.49 -1.47 3.42
C LEU A 95 4.45 -0.68 2.11
N LEU A 96 3.74 0.43 2.12
CA LEU A 96 3.72 1.38 1.02
C LEU A 96 4.67 2.53 1.34
N VAL A 97 5.37 3.02 0.32
CA VAL A 97 6.16 4.25 0.41
C VAL A 97 5.70 5.17 -0.70
N GLU A 98 5.22 6.35 -0.33
CA GLU A 98 4.65 7.32 -1.26
C GLU A 98 4.65 8.72 -0.64
N PRO A 99 4.54 9.79 -1.43
CA PRO A 99 4.41 11.14 -0.89
C PRO A 99 3.19 11.29 0.02
N SER A 100 3.25 12.21 0.97
CA SER A 100 2.08 12.52 1.80
C SER A 100 0.93 13.05 0.95
N GLY A 101 -0.31 12.77 1.37
CA GLY A 101 -1.50 13.24 0.69
C GLY A 101 -1.99 12.36 -0.46
N VAL A 102 -1.30 11.25 -0.75
CA VAL A 102 -1.74 10.34 -1.81
C VAL A 102 -3.01 9.59 -1.38
N VAL A 103 -4.03 9.65 -2.23
CA VAL A 103 -5.30 8.96 -2.01
C VAL A 103 -5.15 7.49 -2.42
N ASN A 104 -5.58 6.57 -1.56
CA ASN A 104 -5.39 5.13 -1.78
C ASN A 104 -6.00 4.59 -3.08
N THR A 105 -7.12 5.16 -3.53
CA THR A 105 -7.79 4.76 -4.77
C THR A 105 -7.32 5.54 -6.00
N GLY A 106 -6.33 6.43 -5.84
CA GLY A 106 -5.79 7.22 -6.94
C GLY A 106 -6.88 8.01 -7.68
N ASP A 107 -6.92 7.84 -9.01
CA ASP A 107 -7.89 8.52 -9.87
C ASP A 107 -9.29 7.91 -9.85
N ALA A 108 -9.44 6.70 -9.30
CA ALA A 108 -10.72 5.97 -9.36
C ALA A 108 -11.76 6.48 -8.36
N GLY A 109 -11.34 6.87 -7.15
CA GLY A 109 -12.26 7.24 -6.08
C GLY A 109 -13.17 6.07 -5.67
N GLY A 110 -14.33 6.39 -5.10
CA GLY A 110 -15.36 5.41 -4.78
C GLY A 110 -15.35 4.92 -3.33
N ASP A 111 -16.07 3.83 -3.09
CA ASP A 111 -16.35 3.33 -1.74
C ASP A 111 -15.13 2.81 -0.99
N LEU A 112 -14.06 2.44 -1.71
CA LEU A 112 -12.82 1.96 -1.10
C LEU A 112 -11.87 3.09 -0.71
N THR A 113 -12.21 4.34 -1.01
CA THR A 113 -11.38 5.48 -0.62
C THR A 113 -11.41 5.67 0.89
N THR A 114 -10.23 5.77 1.50
CA THR A 114 -10.07 5.99 2.94
C THR A 114 -9.24 7.23 3.21
N PRO A 115 -9.27 7.77 4.45
CA PRO A 115 -8.42 8.91 4.81
C PRO A 115 -6.94 8.59 4.58
N ASN A 116 -6.18 9.59 4.12
CA ASN A 116 -4.75 9.46 3.82
C ASN A 116 -3.85 9.98 4.94
N ASP A 117 -4.40 10.24 6.11
CA ASP A 117 -3.71 10.85 7.25
C ASP A 117 -3.85 10.05 8.56
N ALA A 118 -4.19 8.78 8.46
CA ALA A 118 -4.37 7.93 9.63
C ALA A 118 -3.04 7.40 10.16
N TRP A 119 -2.61 7.91 11.29
CA TRP A 119 -1.39 7.50 11.98
C TRP A 119 -1.66 6.42 13.03
N ILE A 120 -0.67 5.58 13.25
CA ILE A 120 -0.67 4.61 14.37
C ILE A 120 0.63 4.61 15.15
#